data_6e549ae06ef88d9ef70ddab3be95ed79
#
_entry.id   6e549ae06ef88d9ef70ddab3be95ed79
#
_cell.length_a   1.000
_cell.length_b   1.000
_cell.length_c   1.000
_cell.angle_alpha   90.00
_cell.angle_beta   90.00
_cell.angle_gamma   90.00
#
_symmetry.space_group_name_H-M   'P 1'
#
loop_
_entity.id
_entity.type
_entity.pdbx_description
1 polymer ?
#
loop_
_entity_poly.entity_id
_entity_poly.type
_entity_poly.pdbx_seq_one_letter_code
_entity_poly.pdbx_strand_id
1 'polypeptide(L)'
;MAVLRSLMLLFIIFSMGNAKVDLVMKCPAGWSSFGLRCFKYFSQSVNWITAERNCQGLGANLASVHNKPENDFLLGLLPTSSSRAWIGAHDAVQEGQWLWSDGTVNDFTNWCATEPNNLSTENCVDISWTSNRCWNDWTCSGQIGYICVTDA
;
A
#
# COMPACT_ATOMS: atom_id res chain seq x y z
N MET A 1 -62.48 -42.52 -3.06
CA MET A 1 -61.66 -42.27 -4.26
C MET A 1 -60.49 -41.35 -3.84
N ALA A 2 -59.36 -41.96 -3.61
CA ALA A 2 -58.14 -41.22 -3.21
C ALA A 2 -57.30 -40.92 -4.46
N VAL A 3 -57.09 -39.66 -4.74
CA VAL A 3 -56.26 -39.23 -5.87
C VAL A 3 -54.79 -39.17 -5.39
N LEU A 4 -54.00 -40.12 -5.86
CA LEU A 4 -52.57 -40.20 -5.63
C LEU A 4 -51.88 -39.09 -6.47
N ARG A 5 -51.40 -38.02 -5.82
CA ARG A 5 -50.54 -37.03 -6.46
C ARG A 5 -49.10 -37.55 -6.41
N SER A 6 -48.61 -37.96 -7.55
CA SER A 6 -47.21 -38.32 -7.79
C SER A 6 -46.36 -37.03 -7.71
N LEU A 7 -45.53 -36.86 -6.64
CA LEU A 7 -44.50 -35.86 -6.63
C LEU A 7 -43.31 -36.37 -7.45
N MET A 8 -43.12 -35.81 -8.64
CA MET A 8 -41.85 -35.93 -9.36
C MET A 8 -40.80 -35.07 -8.64
N LEU A 9 -39.90 -35.73 -7.92
CA LEU A 9 -38.67 -35.10 -7.47
C LEU A 9 -37.77 -34.92 -8.69
N LEU A 10 -37.62 -33.66 -9.13
CA LEU A 10 -36.58 -33.28 -10.07
C LEU A 10 -35.25 -33.27 -9.32
N PHE A 11 -34.43 -34.29 -9.52
CA PHE A 11 -33.02 -34.24 -9.13
C PHE A 11 -32.25 -33.35 -10.11
N ILE A 12 -32.03 -32.09 -9.74
CA ILE A 12 -31.07 -31.24 -10.44
C ILE A 12 -29.70 -31.71 -10.00
N ILE A 13 -29.04 -32.48 -10.85
CA ILE A 13 -27.64 -32.82 -10.68
C ILE A 13 -26.84 -31.56 -11.02
N PHE A 14 -26.45 -30.78 -9.99
CA PHE A 14 -25.42 -29.77 -10.17
C PHE A 14 -24.10 -30.49 -10.43
N SER A 15 -23.71 -30.55 -11.69
CA SER A 15 -22.33 -30.83 -12.06
C SER A 15 -21.49 -29.70 -11.54
N MET A 16 -20.85 -29.87 -10.39
CA MET A 16 -19.77 -29.01 -9.94
C MET A 16 -18.56 -29.27 -10.84
N GLY A 17 -18.59 -28.69 -12.02
CA GLY A 17 -17.37 -28.47 -12.76
C GLY A 17 -16.46 -27.60 -11.87
N ASN A 18 -15.24 -28.08 -11.59
CA ASN A 18 -14.17 -27.26 -10.99
C ASN A 18 -13.86 -26.10 -11.95
N ALA A 19 -14.72 -25.09 -11.99
CA ALA A 19 -14.33 -23.79 -12.45
C ALA A 19 -13.36 -23.26 -11.40
N LYS A 20 -12.04 -23.36 -11.66
CA LYS A 20 -11.08 -22.47 -11.04
C LYS A 20 -11.55 -21.06 -11.39
N VAL A 21 -12.20 -20.42 -10.42
CA VAL A 21 -12.39 -18.98 -10.47
C VAL A 21 -10.98 -18.44 -10.28
N ASP A 22 -10.26 -18.20 -11.37
CA ASP A 22 -9.09 -17.34 -11.36
C ASP A 22 -9.62 -15.94 -11.02
N LEU A 23 -9.71 -15.63 -9.73
CA LEU A 23 -9.83 -14.26 -9.23
C LEU A 23 -8.55 -13.54 -9.67
N VAL A 24 -8.57 -13.02 -10.90
CA VAL A 24 -7.57 -12.09 -11.36
C VAL A 24 -7.79 -10.81 -10.55
N MET A 25 -7.08 -10.69 -9.44
CA MET A 25 -7.02 -9.48 -8.64
C MET A 25 -6.43 -8.39 -9.54
N LYS A 26 -7.26 -7.45 -9.95
CA LYS A 26 -6.89 -6.44 -10.93
C LYS A 26 -6.86 -5.07 -10.27
N CYS A 27 -5.70 -4.45 -10.30
CA CYS A 27 -5.54 -3.07 -9.85
C CYS A 27 -6.37 -2.10 -10.71
N PRO A 28 -6.84 -0.99 -10.12
CA PRO A 28 -7.46 0.09 -10.88
C PRO A 28 -6.55 0.58 -12.02
N ALA A 29 -7.14 1.18 -13.05
CA ALA A 29 -6.38 1.72 -14.18
C ALA A 29 -5.32 2.73 -13.70
N GLY A 30 -4.09 2.57 -14.17
CA GLY A 30 -2.95 3.42 -13.81
C GLY A 30 -2.28 3.06 -12.47
N TRP A 31 -2.71 1.98 -11.81
CA TRP A 31 -2.05 1.41 -10.65
C TRP A 31 -1.24 0.17 -11.05
N SER A 32 -0.13 -0.05 -10.36
CA SER A 32 0.76 -1.18 -10.60
C SER A 32 0.58 -2.24 -9.52
N SER A 33 0.47 -3.51 -9.91
CA SER A 33 0.26 -4.60 -8.96
C SER A 33 1.58 -5.17 -8.45
N PHE A 34 1.63 -5.46 -7.17
CA PHE A 34 2.66 -6.27 -6.53
C PHE A 34 2.00 -7.19 -5.50
N GLY A 35 2.08 -8.49 -5.71
CA GLY A 35 1.32 -9.45 -4.92
C GLY A 35 -0.18 -9.20 -5.00
N LEU A 36 -0.83 -9.04 -3.85
CA LEU A 36 -2.26 -8.75 -3.72
C LEU A 36 -2.55 -7.26 -3.50
N ARG A 37 -1.56 -6.40 -3.75
CA ARG A 37 -1.65 -4.97 -3.49
C ARG A 37 -1.40 -4.16 -4.76
N CYS A 38 -2.01 -2.98 -4.80
CA CYS A 38 -1.93 -2.04 -5.90
C CYS A 38 -1.28 -0.76 -5.44
N PHE A 39 -0.28 -0.29 -6.18
CA PHE A 39 0.50 0.89 -5.83
C PHE A 39 0.46 1.92 -6.95
N LYS A 40 0.52 3.19 -6.57
CA LYS A 40 0.64 4.29 -7.53
C LYS A 40 1.47 5.43 -6.98
N TYR A 41 2.45 5.88 -7.77
CA TYR A 41 3.21 7.08 -7.50
C TYR A 41 2.48 8.31 -8.04
N PHE A 42 2.49 9.38 -7.25
CA PHE A 42 1.99 10.70 -7.60
C PHE A 42 3.11 11.72 -7.50
N SER A 43 3.37 12.45 -8.59
CA SER A 43 4.46 13.42 -8.69
C SER A 43 4.14 14.79 -8.07
N GLN A 44 2.89 15.01 -7.67
CA GLN A 44 2.50 16.26 -7.02
C GLN A 44 3.23 16.42 -5.68
N SER A 45 4.00 17.49 -5.54
CA SER A 45 4.71 17.81 -4.29
C SER A 45 3.76 18.37 -3.25
N VAL A 46 3.51 17.60 -2.21
CA VAL A 46 2.63 17.95 -1.09
C VAL A 46 3.24 17.47 0.22
N ASN A 47 2.76 18.01 1.35
CA ASN A 47 3.16 17.53 2.66
C ASN A 47 2.51 16.17 2.99
N TRP A 48 3.02 15.49 4.02
CA TRP A 48 2.61 14.13 4.35
C TRP A 48 1.10 13.97 4.60
N ILE A 49 0.49 14.86 5.38
CA ILE A 49 -0.95 14.75 5.69
C ILE A 49 -1.83 15.00 4.45
N THR A 50 -1.40 15.88 3.55
CA THR A 50 -2.09 16.11 2.28
C THR A 50 -1.96 14.89 1.37
N ALA A 51 -0.77 14.28 1.31
CA ALA A 51 -0.54 13.04 0.59
C ALA A 51 -1.46 11.91 1.09
N GLU A 52 -1.52 11.69 2.42
CA GLU A 52 -2.40 10.69 3.02
C GLU A 52 -3.87 10.95 2.68
N ARG A 53 -4.34 12.19 2.80
CA ARG A 53 -5.73 12.55 2.43
C ARG A 53 -6.03 12.34 0.95
N ASN A 54 -5.06 12.61 0.08
CA ASN A 54 -5.20 12.36 -1.34
C ASN A 54 -5.34 10.85 -1.62
N CYS A 55 -4.54 10.01 -0.97
CA CYS A 55 -4.68 8.55 -1.04
C CYS A 55 -6.06 8.11 -0.53
N GLN A 56 -6.49 8.61 0.64
CA GLN A 56 -7.80 8.28 1.23
C GLN A 56 -8.97 8.67 0.32
N GLY A 57 -8.86 9.78 -0.40
CA GLY A 57 -9.83 10.19 -1.41
C GLY A 57 -9.97 9.22 -2.58
N LEU A 58 -8.98 8.34 -2.78
CA LEU A 58 -8.96 7.27 -3.78
C LEU A 58 -9.32 5.89 -3.19
N GLY A 59 -9.73 5.81 -1.93
CA GLY A 59 -9.95 4.55 -1.22
C GLY A 59 -8.66 3.80 -0.87
N ALA A 60 -7.56 4.53 -0.70
CA ALA A 60 -6.22 4.02 -0.45
C ALA A 60 -5.60 4.72 0.78
N ASN A 61 -4.37 4.37 1.11
CA ASN A 61 -3.51 5.05 2.09
C ASN A 61 -2.13 5.30 1.48
N LEU A 62 -1.31 6.11 2.11
CA LEU A 62 0.12 6.10 1.83
C LEU A 62 0.69 4.69 2.02
N ALA A 63 1.62 4.31 1.17
CA ALA A 63 2.12 2.93 1.10
C ALA A 63 2.80 2.49 2.39
N SER A 64 2.38 1.34 2.91
CA SER A 64 3.18 0.54 3.85
C SER A 64 4.12 -0.39 3.06
N VAL A 65 5.21 -0.83 3.69
CA VAL A 65 6.23 -1.67 3.08
C VAL A 65 6.59 -2.81 4.04
N HIS A 66 6.45 -4.06 3.60
CA HIS A 66 6.52 -5.23 4.47
C HIS A 66 7.69 -6.17 4.17
N ASN A 67 8.42 -5.95 3.08
CA ASN A 67 9.60 -6.73 2.72
C ASN A 67 10.47 -5.99 1.70
N LYS A 68 11.68 -6.50 1.51
CA LYS A 68 12.63 -5.88 0.57
C LYS A 68 12.16 -5.89 -0.88
N PRO A 69 11.60 -7.00 -1.44
CA PRO A 69 11.08 -6.98 -2.81
C PRO A 69 10.00 -5.92 -3.03
N GLU A 70 9.12 -5.69 -2.06
CA GLU A 70 8.10 -4.64 -2.12
C GLU A 70 8.75 -3.25 -2.09
N ASN A 71 9.75 -3.04 -1.21
CA ASN A 71 10.51 -1.80 -1.19
C ASN A 71 11.17 -1.52 -2.54
N ASP A 72 11.83 -2.51 -3.13
CA ASP A 72 12.49 -2.39 -4.43
C ASP A 72 11.46 -2.09 -5.55
N PHE A 73 10.27 -2.68 -5.45
CA PHE A 73 9.16 -2.39 -6.36
C PHE A 73 8.70 -0.92 -6.26
N LEU A 74 8.53 -0.38 -5.06
CA LEU A 74 8.17 1.02 -4.86
C LEU A 74 9.23 1.97 -5.43
N LEU A 75 10.50 1.66 -5.21
CA LEU A 75 11.61 2.43 -5.80
C LEU A 75 11.57 2.43 -7.33
N GLY A 76 11.12 1.34 -7.93
CA GLY A 76 10.92 1.21 -9.38
C GLY A 76 9.79 2.07 -9.94
N LEU A 77 8.84 2.51 -9.11
CA LEU A 77 7.77 3.42 -9.51
C LEU A 77 8.22 4.88 -9.61
N LEU A 78 9.34 5.24 -8.99
CA LEU A 78 9.85 6.60 -8.99
C LEU A 78 10.49 6.95 -10.34
N PRO A 79 10.26 8.17 -10.86
CA PRO A 79 10.71 8.54 -12.21
C PRO A 79 12.23 8.61 -12.36
N THR A 80 12.96 8.89 -11.28
CA THR A 80 14.43 8.95 -11.26
C THR A 80 15.00 8.36 -9.96
N SER A 81 16.28 8.04 -9.95
CA SER A 81 16.99 7.55 -8.76
C SER A 81 17.11 8.61 -7.66
N SER A 82 16.95 9.88 -8.00
CA SER A 82 16.99 11.00 -7.05
C SER A 82 15.59 11.48 -6.61
N SER A 83 14.52 10.89 -7.17
CA SER A 83 13.17 11.19 -6.74
C SER A 83 12.90 10.63 -5.36
N ARG A 84 12.32 11.46 -4.48
CA ARG A 84 11.87 11.05 -3.15
C ARG A 84 10.36 10.94 -3.13
N ALA A 85 9.82 10.12 -2.25
CA ALA A 85 8.38 9.98 -2.08
C ALA A 85 8.00 9.69 -0.64
N TRP A 86 6.91 10.31 -0.18
CA TRP A 86 6.28 9.93 1.07
C TRP A 86 5.78 8.49 1.02
N ILE A 87 5.97 7.78 2.12
CA ILE A 87 5.30 6.52 2.45
C ILE A 87 4.55 6.67 3.77
N GLY A 88 3.74 5.67 4.14
CA GLY A 88 2.76 5.81 5.23
C GLY A 88 3.29 5.68 6.64
N ALA A 89 4.60 5.55 6.85
CA ALA A 89 5.15 5.43 8.20
C ALA A 89 5.26 6.78 8.90
N HIS A 90 4.90 6.80 10.19
CA HIS A 90 5.05 7.95 11.06
C HIS A 90 5.20 7.51 12.52
N ASP A 91 5.84 8.34 13.34
CA ASP A 91 5.90 8.20 14.81
C ASP A 91 5.36 9.43 15.55
N ALA A 92 4.48 10.17 14.88
CA ALA A 92 3.90 11.41 15.41
C ALA A 92 3.11 11.24 16.71
N VAL A 93 2.63 10.02 17.02
CA VAL A 93 1.91 9.73 18.27
C VAL A 93 2.87 9.56 19.44
N GLN A 94 4.01 8.89 19.22
CA GLN A 94 5.05 8.67 20.19
C GLN A 94 6.38 8.44 19.47
N GLU A 95 7.37 9.27 19.79
CA GLU A 95 8.73 9.19 19.24
C GLU A 95 9.30 7.78 19.29
N GLY A 96 9.82 7.30 18.18
CA GLY A 96 10.41 5.97 18.02
C GLY A 96 9.41 4.83 17.89
N GLN A 97 8.10 5.10 17.98
CA GLN A 97 7.05 4.10 17.80
C GLN A 97 6.39 4.28 16.41
N TRP A 98 6.97 3.62 15.43
CA TRP A 98 6.58 3.74 14.03
C TRP A 98 5.30 2.97 13.72
N LEU A 99 4.33 3.66 13.12
CA LEU A 99 3.04 3.13 12.68
C LEU A 99 2.88 3.35 11.18
N TRP A 100 2.16 2.44 10.52
CA TRP A 100 1.68 2.64 9.16
C TRP A 100 0.28 3.26 9.15
N SER A 101 0.04 4.25 8.27
CA SER A 101 -1.27 4.91 8.17
C SER A 101 -2.38 3.98 7.70
N ASP A 102 -2.06 2.88 7.01
CA ASP A 102 -3.01 1.85 6.61
C ASP A 102 -3.37 0.85 7.73
N GLY A 103 -2.78 1.00 8.92
CA GLY A 103 -3.05 0.15 10.08
C GLY A 103 -2.36 -1.22 10.06
N THR A 104 -1.52 -1.50 9.06
CA THR A 104 -0.75 -2.74 9.01
C THR A 104 0.40 -2.73 10.02
N VAL A 105 0.94 -3.93 10.35
CA VAL A 105 2.04 -4.08 11.30
C VAL A 105 3.35 -3.54 10.72
N ASN A 106 4.18 -2.93 11.57
CA ASN A 106 5.54 -2.52 11.21
C ASN A 106 6.51 -3.70 11.38
N ASP A 107 6.67 -4.49 10.34
CA ASP A 107 7.43 -5.75 10.30
C ASP A 107 8.69 -5.68 9.42
N PHE A 108 8.93 -4.55 8.77
CA PHE A 108 10.07 -4.32 7.90
C PHE A 108 10.53 -2.86 7.98
N THR A 109 11.82 -2.64 7.93
CA THR A 109 12.43 -1.30 7.84
C THR A 109 13.61 -1.30 6.88
N ASN A 110 13.87 -0.16 6.25
CA ASN A 110 15.01 0.04 5.35
C ASN A 110 15.66 1.42 5.58
N TRP A 111 15.90 1.74 6.86
CA TRP A 111 16.51 3.00 7.25
C TRP A 111 17.89 3.21 6.64
N CYS A 112 18.19 4.44 6.22
CA CYS A 112 19.54 4.85 5.90
C CYS A 112 20.43 4.79 7.13
N ALA A 113 21.75 4.78 6.91
CA ALA A 113 22.71 4.88 8.01
C ALA A 113 22.44 6.14 8.83
N THR A 114 22.41 6.00 10.16
CA THR A 114 22.10 7.07 11.14
C THR A 114 20.63 7.51 11.20
N GLU A 115 19.75 6.91 10.40
CA GLU A 115 18.30 7.15 10.47
C GLU A 115 17.59 6.02 11.25
N PRO A 116 16.43 6.27 11.86
CA PRO A 116 15.79 7.58 12.06
C PRO A 116 16.55 8.41 13.11
N ASN A 117 16.70 9.72 12.88
CA ASN A 117 17.51 10.59 13.76
C ASN A 117 16.71 11.68 14.49
N ASN A 118 15.44 11.89 14.13
CA ASN A 118 14.54 12.89 14.71
C ASN A 118 15.10 14.31 14.77
N LEU A 119 15.89 14.69 13.79
CA LEU A 119 16.43 16.06 13.74
C LEU A 119 15.28 17.05 13.48
N SER A 120 15.13 18.04 14.39
CA SER A 120 14.08 19.07 14.25
C SER A 120 12.64 18.55 14.14
N THR A 121 12.30 17.52 14.89
CA THR A 121 10.96 16.91 14.93
C THR A 121 10.58 16.25 13.59
N GLU A 122 11.31 15.21 13.22
CA GLU A 122 11.09 14.43 12.00
C GLU A 122 10.24 13.20 12.32
N ASN A 123 8.97 13.24 11.97
CA ASN A 123 7.98 12.21 12.35
C ASN A 123 7.36 11.51 11.15
N CYS A 124 7.79 11.77 9.93
CA CYS A 124 7.23 11.20 8.71
C CYS A 124 8.34 10.60 7.84
N VAL A 125 8.05 9.52 7.13
CA VAL A 125 9.05 8.77 6.39
C VAL A 125 8.95 8.99 4.89
N ASP A 126 10.09 9.25 4.28
CA ASP A 126 10.26 9.23 2.84
C ASP A 126 11.25 8.14 2.40
N ILE A 127 11.08 7.71 1.17
CA ILE A 127 11.96 6.73 0.53
C ILE A 127 12.82 7.37 -0.55
N SER A 128 13.90 6.67 -0.91
CA SER A 128 14.88 7.11 -1.89
C SER A 128 15.72 8.31 -1.41
N TRP A 129 15.96 8.38 -0.11
CA TRP A 129 16.96 9.26 0.48
C TRP A 129 18.35 8.71 0.15
N THR A 130 19.32 9.52 -0.12
CA THR A 130 20.69 9.16 -0.50
C THR A 130 20.79 8.30 -1.79
N SER A 131 22.00 8.02 -2.23
CA SER A 131 22.30 7.14 -3.37
C SER A 131 21.89 5.68 -3.14
N ASN A 132 21.79 5.25 -1.87
CA ASN A 132 21.34 3.90 -1.51
C ASN A 132 19.82 3.75 -1.54
N ARG A 133 19.08 4.85 -1.76
CA ARG A 133 17.63 4.89 -1.89
C ARG A 133 16.88 4.28 -0.70
N CYS A 134 17.43 4.43 0.49
CA CYS A 134 16.91 3.96 1.76
C CYS A 134 15.92 4.98 2.36
N TRP A 135 15.38 4.68 3.54
CA TRP A 135 14.39 5.50 4.23
C TRP A 135 15.04 6.56 5.11
N ASN A 136 14.36 7.68 5.22
CA ASN A 136 14.71 8.79 6.08
C ASN A 136 13.47 9.25 6.85
N ASP A 137 13.60 9.60 8.12
CA ASP A 137 12.59 10.39 8.81
C ASP A 137 12.80 11.86 8.45
N TRP A 138 11.71 12.55 8.18
CA TRP A 138 11.73 13.93 7.76
C TRP A 138 10.55 14.72 8.34
N THR A 139 10.67 16.05 8.32
CA THR A 139 9.58 16.91 8.77
C THR A 139 8.33 16.68 7.93
N CYS A 140 7.20 16.40 8.58
CA CYS A 140 5.93 16.11 7.88
C CYS A 140 5.42 17.29 7.03
N SER A 141 5.94 18.49 7.23
CA SER A 141 5.62 19.69 6.43
C SER A 141 6.40 19.78 5.11
N GLY A 142 7.40 18.92 4.89
CA GLY A 142 8.14 18.85 3.64
C GLY A 142 7.21 18.54 2.47
N GLN A 143 7.61 18.95 1.26
CA GLN A 143 6.79 18.77 0.06
C GLN A 143 7.54 17.93 -0.97
N ILE A 144 7.05 16.73 -1.21
CA ILE A 144 7.55 15.78 -2.22
C ILE A 144 6.38 14.98 -2.82
N GLY A 145 6.68 14.19 -3.86
CA GLY A 145 5.75 13.19 -4.37
C GLY A 145 5.41 12.11 -3.34
N TYR A 146 4.49 11.24 -3.65
CA TYR A 146 4.02 10.22 -2.70
C TYR A 146 3.56 8.94 -3.40
N ILE A 147 3.53 7.83 -2.65
CA ILE A 147 3.04 6.54 -3.13
C ILE A 147 1.84 6.11 -2.30
N CYS A 148 0.72 5.84 -2.98
CA CYS A 148 -0.47 5.24 -2.38
C CYS A 148 -0.49 3.72 -2.57
N VAL A 149 -1.18 3.03 -1.66
CA VAL A 149 -1.45 1.59 -1.70
C VAL A 149 -2.92 1.30 -1.42
N THR A 150 -3.47 0.30 -2.11
CA THR A 150 -4.77 -0.31 -1.83
C THR A 150 -4.70 -1.80 -2.11
N ASP A 151 -5.65 -2.57 -1.60
CA ASP A 151 -5.79 -3.98 -1.97
C ASP A 151 -6.29 -4.12 -3.41
N ALA A 152 -5.95 -5.24 -4.04
CA ALA A 152 -6.34 -5.56 -5.41
C ALA A 152 -7.77 -6.11 -5.49
#